data_70116d1b0f55d641f526d8bb5d2f8012
#
_entry.id   70116d1b0f55d641f526d8bb5d2f8012
#
_cell.length_a   1.000
_cell.length_b   1.000
_cell.length_c   1.000
_cell.angle_alpha   90.00
_cell.angle_beta   90.00
_cell.angle_gamma   90.00
#
_symmetry.space_group_name_H-M   'P 1'
#
loop_
_entity.id
_entity.type
_entity.pdbx_description
1 polymer ?
#
loop_
_entity_poly.entity_id
_entity_poly.type
_entity_poly.pdbx_seq_one_letter_code
_entity_poly.pdbx_strand_id
1 'polypeptide(L)'
;MKKIDNSAISKYSSFEKIKLKNRSWPTNQISNAPIWCSVDLRDGNQALIEPMGIEKKLRFFSMLIELGFKEIEIGFPSASETEFSFVRKLIDDNLIPSDVKIQVLSQAREHLIERTFEATEGAKNVIFHLYNSTSTLQREVVFKKDKVGITKIATEGAELVQKLSEEYSKTDWQFEYSPESFTGCLLYTSDAADDC
;
A
#
# COMPACT_ATOMS: atom_id res chain seq x y z
N MET A 1 -20.27 -0.06 -20.72
CA MET A 1 -19.05 0.75 -20.60
C MET A 1 -19.15 1.95 -21.53
N LYS A 2 -19.18 3.19 -21.01
CA LYS A 2 -19.03 4.39 -21.86
C LYS A 2 -17.63 4.35 -22.45
N LYS A 3 -17.50 4.49 -23.79
CA LYS A 3 -16.21 4.69 -24.43
C LYS A 3 -15.58 5.93 -23.82
N ILE A 4 -14.39 5.76 -23.21
CA ILE A 4 -13.57 6.90 -22.77
C ILE A 4 -13.26 7.71 -24.00
N ASP A 5 -13.67 8.97 -24.02
CA ASP A 5 -13.33 9.90 -25.08
C ASP A 5 -11.83 10.24 -24.97
N ASN A 6 -11.04 9.66 -25.86
CA ASN A 6 -9.59 9.86 -25.90
C ASN A 6 -9.20 11.27 -26.43
N SER A 7 -10.15 12.13 -26.71
CA SER A 7 -9.89 13.49 -27.23
C SER A 7 -9.08 14.35 -26.25
N ALA A 8 -9.22 14.11 -24.93
CA ALA A 8 -8.44 14.82 -23.92
C ALA A 8 -6.95 14.40 -23.91
N ILE A 9 -6.66 13.13 -24.19
CA ILE A 9 -5.30 12.58 -24.22
C ILE A 9 -4.50 13.18 -25.39
N SER A 10 -5.13 13.40 -26.53
CA SER A 10 -4.49 13.98 -27.72
C SER A 10 -4.10 15.47 -27.59
N LYS A 11 -4.58 16.16 -26.55
CA LYS A 11 -4.23 17.56 -26.27
C LYS A 11 -2.84 17.72 -25.67
N TYR A 12 -2.25 16.64 -25.15
CA TYR A 12 -0.98 16.69 -24.45
C TYR A 12 0.08 15.96 -25.27
N SER A 13 1.20 16.61 -25.51
CA SER A 13 2.40 16.02 -26.09
C SER A 13 3.43 15.77 -24.99
N SER A 14 4.23 14.72 -25.18
CA SER A 14 5.38 14.48 -24.28
C SER A 14 6.36 15.64 -24.36
N PHE A 15 6.99 15.99 -23.25
CA PHE A 15 8.10 16.93 -23.24
C PHE A 15 9.23 16.46 -24.15
N GLU A 16 9.89 17.39 -24.83
CA GLU A 16 11.06 17.06 -25.65
C GLU A 16 12.17 16.50 -24.76
N LYS A 17 12.79 15.41 -25.24
CA LYS A 17 13.87 14.75 -24.51
C LYS A 17 15.11 15.65 -24.49
N ILE A 18 15.64 15.90 -23.31
CA ILE A 18 16.95 16.54 -23.17
C ILE A 18 18.03 15.52 -23.58
N LYS A 19 18.72 15.78 -24.68
CA LYS A 19 19.77 14.92 -25.22
C LYS A 19 21.08 15.16 -24.47
N LEU A 20 21.34 14.39 -23.43
CA LEU A 20 22.63 14.38 -22.73
C LEU A 20 23.36 13.08 -23.03
N LYS A 21 24.67 13.17 -23.28
CA LYS A 21 25.54 12.00 -23.46
C LYS A 21 25.58 11.17 -22.18
N ASN A 22 25.58 9.85 -22.30
CA ASN A 22 25.68 8.89 -21.19
C ASN A 22 24.50 8.88 -20.20
N ARG A 23 23.31 9.24 -20.66
CA ARG A 23 22.10 9.26 -19.88
C ARG A 23 21.18 8.10 -20.28
N SER A 24 20.87 7.18 -19.37
CA SER A 24 20.05 6.00 -19.69
C SER A 24 18.60 6.11 -19.18
N TRP A 25 18.39 6.13 -17.88
CA TRP A 25 17.04 6.12 -17.30
C TRP A 25 16.21 7.41 -17.52
N PRO A 26 16.78 8.65 -17.51
CA PRO A 26 15.97 9.86 -17.65
C PRO A 26 15.41 10.10 -19.05
N THR A 27 15.83 9.29 -20.05
CA THR A 27 15.26 9.32 -21.39
C THR A 27 14.10 8.35 -21.56
N ASN A 28 13.83 7.51 -20.56
CA ASN A 28 12.68 6.63 -20.56
C ASN A 28 11.38 7.45 -20.49
N GLN A 29 10.37 6.99 -21.21
CA GLN A 29 9.05 7.60 -21.21
C GLN A 29 8.03 6.60 -20.68
N ILE A 30 7.11 7.11 -19.86
CA ILE A 30 5.95 6.33 -19.44
C ILE A 30 5.04 6.17 -20.66
N SER A 31 4.89 4.96 -21.15
CA SER A 31 4.04 4.62 -22.31
C SER A 31 2.72 3.95 -21.93
N ASN A 32 2.62 3.45 -20.70
CA ASN A 32 1.42 2.81 -20.18
C ASN A 32 0.89 3.60 -18.99
N ALA A 33 -0.43 3.61 -18.81
CA ALA A 33 -1.02 4.17 -17.61
C ALA A 33 -0.55 3.41 -16.36
N PRO A 34 -0.29 4.09 -15.23
CA PRO A 34 0.00 3.41 -13.99
C PRO A 34 -1.23 2.62 -13.49
N ILE A 35 -0.97 1.58 -12.72
CA ILE A 35 -2.03 0.91 -11.97
C ILE A 35 -2.38 1.81 -10.78
N TRP A 36 -3.68 2.11 -10.64
CA TRP A 36 -4.19 2.90 -9.52
C TRP A 36 -4.60 1.99 -8.37
N CYS A 37 -4.04 2.25 -7.18
CA CYS A 37 -4.52 1.67 -5.94
C CYS A 37 -5.49 2.64 -5.25
N SER A 38 -6.71 2.18 -4.92
CA SER A 38 -7.62 2.96 -4.09
C SER A 38 -7.26 2.74 -2.61
N VAL A 39 -7.09 3.83 -1.87
CA VAL A 39 -6.84 3.81 -0.41
C VAL A 39 -8.04 4.30 0.39
N ASP A 40 -9.20 4.47 -0.25
CA ASP A 40 -10.40 5.02 0.37
C ASP A 40 -10.92 4.18 1.53
N LEU A 41 -10.86 2.85 1.42
CA LEU A 41 -11.35 1.93 2.47
C LEU A 41 -10.41 1.80 3.66
N ARG A 42 -9.15 2.23 3.54
CA ARG A 42 -8.20 2.27 4.65
C ARG A 42 -7.96 3.70 5.11
N ASP A 43 -7.24 4.49 4.36
CA ASP A 43 -6.82 5.84 4.75
C ASP A 43 -8.01 6.80 4.77
N GLY A 44 -8.83 6.77 3.73
CA GLY A 44 -10.08 7.53 3.67
C GLY A 44 -11.05 7.17 4.81
N ASN A 45 -11.24 5.88 5.09
CA ASN A 45 -12.08 5.43 6.20
C ASN A 45 -11.52 5.83 7.57
N GLN A 46 -10.20 5.79 7.73
CA GLN A 46 -9.52 6.17 8.97
C GLN A 46 -9.71 7.67 9.29
N ALA A 47 -9.86 8.51 8.27
CA ALA A 47 -10.07 9.94 8.42
C ALA A 47 -11.51 10.33 8.83
N LEU A 48 -12.47 9.40 8.80
CA LEU A 48 -13.85 9.65 9.17
C LEU A 48 -13.99 9.75 10.70
N ILE A 49 -14.84 10.68 11.18
CA ILE A 49 -15.22 10.77 12.58
C ILE A 49 -15.87 9.47 13.06
N GLU A 50 -16.74 8.90 12.24
CA GLU A 50 -17.34 7.57 12.44
C GLU A 50 -16.90 6.66 11.29
N PRO A 51 -15.94 5.78 11.51
CA PRO A 51 -15.49 4.81 10.50
C PRO A 51 -16.63 3.93 10.00
N MET A 52 -16.55 3.54 8.76
CA MET A 52 -17.57 2.69 8.13
C MET A 52 -17.61 1.29 8.77
N GLY A 53 -18.82 0.83 9.10
CA GLY A 53 -19.05 -0.58 9.42
C GLY A 53 -18.98 -1.47 8.17
N ILE A 54 -18.97 -2.78 8.40
CA ILE A 54 -18.77 -3.83 7.36
C ILE A 54 -19.70 -3.63 6.16
N GLU A 55 -20.98 -3.41 6.37
CA GLU A 55 -21.97 -3.27 5.27
C GLU A 55 -21.67 -2.07 4.35
N LYS A 56 -21.26 -0.94 4.92
CA LYS A 56 -20.86 0.24 4.14
C LYS A 56 -19.58 -0.03 3.36
N LYS A 57 -18.59 -0.68 4.00
CA LYS A 57 -17.33 -1.07 3.36
C LYS A 57 -17.55 -2.04 2.19
N LEU A 58 -18.44 -3.03 2.33
CA LEU A 58 -18.79 -3.96 1.26
C LEU A 58 -19.39 -3.24 0.04
N ARG A 59 -20.33 -2.34 0.28
CA ARG A 59 -20.93 -1.52 -0.80
C ARG A 59 -19.88 -0.65 -1.49
N PHE A 60 -18.97 -0.05 -0.71
CA PHE A 60 -17.93 0.80 -1.26
C PHE A 60 -16.89 -0.02 -2.04
N PHE A 61 -16.50 -1.19 -1.55
CA PHE A 61 -15.63 -2.12 -2.27
C PHE A 61 -16.21 -2.51 -3.63
N SER A 62 -17.52 -2.87 -3.68
CA SER A 62 -18.19 -3.19 -4.94
C SER A 62 -18.16 -2.00 -5.91
N MET A 63 -18.39 -0.79 -5.41
CA MET A 63 -18.32 0.43 -6.24
C MET A 63 -16.90 0.65 -6.81
N LEU A 64 -15.86 0.43 -6.03
CA LEU A 64 -14.48 0.55 -6.51
C LEU A 64 -14.16 -0.45 -7.62
N ILE A 65 -14.67 -1.68 -7.51
CA ILE A 65 -14.57 -2.69 -8.58
C ILE A 65 -15.31 -2.21 -9.84
N GLU A 66 -16.53 -1.69 -9.71
CA GLU A 66 -17.31 -1.16 -10.84
C GLU A 66 -16.62 0.03 -11.52
N LEU A 67 -15.91 0.86 -10.76
CA LEU A 67 -15.06 1.96 -11.28
C LEU A 67 -13.83 1.44 -12.02
N GLY A 68 -13.44 0.19 -11.81
CA GLY A 68 -12.36 -0.46 -12.54
C GLY A 68 -11.02 -0.50 -11.79
N PHE A 69 -10.99 -0.20 -10.49
CA PHE A 69 -9.77 -0.37 -9.68
C PHE A 69 -9.33 -1.84 -9.66
N LYS A 70 -8.02 -2.05 -9.79
CA LYS A 70 -7.40 -3.38 -9.78
C LYS A 70 -6.56 -3.63 -8.53
N GLU A 71 -6.22 -2.58 -7.82
CA GLU A 71 -5.58 -2.63 -6.52
C GLU A 71 -6.40 -1.78 -5.54
N ILE A 72 -6.76 -2.35 -4.39
CA ILE A 72 -7.62 -1.70 -3.40
C ILE A 72 -7.07 -1.99 -2.01
N GLU A 73 -6.62 -0.96 -1.30
CA GLU A 73 -6.22 -1.06 0.09
C GLU A 73 -7.48 -1.07 0.96
N ILE A 74 -7.82 -2.26 1.46
CA ILE A 74 -9.12 -2.54 2.08
C ILE A 74 -9.17 -2.24 3.58
N GLY A 75 -8.01 -2.18 4.25
CA GLY A 75 -7.98 -1.87 5.67
C GLY A 75 -6.69 -2.26 6.37
N PHE A 76 -6.74 -2.20 7.70
CA PHE A 76 -5.70 -2.62 8.61
C PHE A 76 -6.26 -3.76 9.50
N PRO A 77 -6.25 -5.01 9.02
CA PRO A 77 -6.99 -6.11 9.66
C PRO A 77 -6.55 -6.42 11.10
N SER A 78 -5.32 -6.12 11.45
CA SER A 78 -4.84 -6.31 12.83
C SER A 78 -5.16 -5.15 13.77
N ALA A 79 -5.76 -4.05 13.29
CA ALA A 79 -6.09 -2.89 14.14
C ALA A 79 -7.39 -3.07 14.94
N SER A 80 -8.37 -3.80 14.43
CA SER A 80 -9.65 -4.04 15.11
C SER A 80 -10.37 -5.27 14.58
N GLU A 81 -11.31 -5.78 15.37
CA GLU A 81 -12.16 -6.91 14.97
C GLU A 81 -13.05 -6.58 13.76
N THR A 82 -13.51 -5.34 13.64
CA THR A 82 -14.28 -4.90 12.47
C THR A 82 -13.45 -4.97 11.19
N GLU A 83 -12.19 -4.52 11.23
CA GLU A 83 -11.27 -4.58 10.09
C GLU A 83 -10.94 -6.04 9.73
N PHE A 84 -10.67 -6.87 10.72
CA PHE A 84 -10.42 -8.30 10.53
C PHE A 84 -11.62 -8.99 9.87
N SER A 85 -12.81 -8.82 10.45
CA SER A 85 -14.05 -9.44 9.97
C SER A 85 -14.44 -8.97 8.57
N PHE A 86 -14.14 -7.72 8.21
CA PHE A 86 -14.36 -7.22 6.86
C PHE A 86 -13.49 -7.95 5.83
N VAL A 87 -12.19 -8.11 6.12
CA VAL A 87 -11.27 -8.85 5.25
C VAL A 87 -11.73 -10.30 5.10
N ARG A 88 -12.04 -10.96 6.22
CA ARG A 88 -12.55 -12.35 6.19
C ARG A 88 -13.82 -12.46 5.35
N LYS A 89 -14.75 -11.54 5.52
CA LYS A 89 -16.01 -11.55 4.77
C LYS A 89 -15.80 -11.42 3.26
N LEU A 90 -14.87 -10.58 2.82
CA LEU A 90 -14.51 -10.48 1.40
C LEU A 90 -13.99 -11.81 0.83
N ILE A 91 -13.20 -12.54 1.62
CA ILE A 91 -12.56 -13.78 1.21
C ILE A 91 -13.56 -14.95 1.30
N ASP A 92 -14.21 -15.12 2.45
CA ASP A 92 -15.09 -16.24 2.74
C ASP A 92 -16.34 -16.25 1.82
N ASP A 93 -16.87 -15.06 1.51
CA ASP A 93 -18.00 -14.90 0.59
C ASP A 93 -17.55 -14.83 -0.90
N ASN A 94 -16.24 -15.00 -1.18
CA ASN A 94 -15.64 -14.95 -2.54
C ASN A 94 -16.01 -13.68 -3.33
N LEU A 95 -15.93 -12.52 -2.67
CA LEU A 95 -16.32 -11.23 -3.25
C LEU A 95 -15.21 -10.52 -4.03
N ILE A 96 -13.99 -11.06 -4.00
CA ILE A 96 -12.81 -10.47 -4.65
C ILE A 96 -12.69 -11.05 -6.07
N PRO A 97 -12.83 -10.23 -7.14
CA PRO A 97 -12.58 -10.68 -8.50
C PRO A 97 -11.16 -11.20 -8.69
N SER A 98 -10.99 -12.15 -9.60
CA SER A 98 -9.69 -12.79 -9.84
C SER A 98 -8.61 -11.85 -10.39
N ASP A 99 -9.00 -10.73 -10.97
CA ASP A 99 -8.14 -9.69 -11.54
C ASP A 99 -7.98 -8.47 -10.62
N VAL A 100 -8.42 -8.56 -9.36
CA VAL A 100 -8.28 -7.54 -8.32
C VAL A 100 -7.34 -8.06 -7.23
N LYS A 101 -6.40 -7.21 -6.82
CA LYS A 101 -5.53 -7.43 -5.67
C LYS A 101 -6.05 -6.63 -4.49
N ILE A 102 -6.20 -7.28 -3.36
CA ILE A 102 -6.44 -6.57 -2.11
C ILE A 102 -5.11 -6.18 -1.47
N GLN A 103 -5.05 -4.96 -0.95
CA GLN A 103 -3.90 -4.49 -0.18
C GLN A 103 -4.31 -4.36 1.29
N VAL A 104 -3.44 -4.80 2.19
CA VAL A 104 -3.66 -4.75 3.63
C VAL A 104 -2.47 -4.10 4.32
N LEU A 105 -2.76 -3.15 5.22
CA LEU A 105 -1.74 -2.45 5.99
C LEU A 105 -1.39 -3.23 7.26
N SER A 106 -0.11 -3.25 7.61
CA SER A 106 0.36 -3.73 8.90
C SER A 106 1.54 -2.90 9.40
N GLN A 107 1.56 -2.60 10.70
CA GLN A 107 2.74 -2.06 11.34
C GLN A 107 3.81 -3.15 11.49
N ALA A 108 5.10 -2.76 11.43
CA ALA A 108 6.24 -3.67 11.62
C ALA A 108 6.36 -4.14 13.08
N ARG A 109 5.40 -4.97 13.51
CA ARG A 109 5.35 -5.66 14.80
C ARG A 109 4.88 -7.08 14.55
N GLU A 110 5.60 -8.06 15.09
CA GLU A 110 5.38 -9.48 14.88
C GLU A 110 3.90 -9.89 14.97
N HIS A 111 3.26 -9.66 16.12
CA HIS A 111 1.86 -10.06 16.34
C HIS A 111 0.85 -9.39 15.40
N LEU A 112 1.14 -8.18 14.88
CA LEU A 112 0.28 -7.50 13.90
C LEU A 112 0.48 -8.06 12.50
N ILE A 113 1.72 -8.42 12.15
CA ILE A 113 2.05 -9.08 10.90
C ILE A 113 1.36 -10.45 10.86
N GLU A 114 1.53 -11.29 11.89
CA GLU A 114 0.90 -12.60 12.00
C GLU A 114 -0.63 -12.50 11.88
N ARG A 115 -1.26 -11.58 12.62
CA ARG A 115 -2.70 -11.36 12.57
C ARG A 115 -3.18 -10.92 11.19
N THR A 116 -2.35 -10.19 10.43
CA THR A 116 -2.66 -9.77 9.07
C THR A 116 -2.61 -10.97 8.10
N PHE A 117 -1.66 -11.89 8.27
CA PHE A 117 -1.63 -13.13 7.50
C PHE A 117 -2.84 -14.02 7.80
N GLU A 118 -3.21 -14.18 9.07
CA GLU A 118 -4.44 -14.90 9.46
C GLU A 118 -5.68 -14.31 8.77
N ALA A 119 -5.80 -12.97 8.76
CA ALA A 119 -6.94 -12.30 8.17
C ALA A 119 -7.03 -12.52 6.64
N THR A 120 -5.90 -12.69 5.97
CA THR A 120 -5.83 -12.81 4.51
C THR A 120 -5.74 -14.26 4.02
N GLU A 121 -5.75 -15.24 4.93
CA GLU A 121 -5.70 -16.65 4.56
C GLU A 121 -6.81 -17.01 3.56
N GLY A 122 -6.45 -17.66 2.45
CA GLY A 122 -7.35 -18.06 1.38
C GLY A 122 -7.58 -17.02 0.30
N ALA A 123 -7.07 -15.79 0.45
CA ALA A 123 -7.05 -14.81 -0.63
C ALA A 123 -6.07 -15.24 -1.75
N LYS A 124 -6.40 -14.92 -3.01
CA LYS A 124 -5.57 -15.31 -4.16
C LYS A 124 -4.40 -14.35 -4.39
N ASN A 125 -4.67 -13.05 -4.36
CA ASN A 125 -3.71 -12.00 -4.70
C ASN A 125 -3.74 -10.94 -3.61
N VAL A 126 -2.63 -10.76 -2.89
CA VAL A 126 -2.53 -9.84 -1.77
C VAL A 126 -1.27 -8.99 -1.87
N ILE A 127 -1.42 -7.68 -1.67
CA ILE A 127 -0.30 -6.76 -1.44
C ILE A 127 -0.19 -6.58 0.07
N PHE A 128 0.91 -7.04 0.66
CA PHE A 128 1.21 -6.82 2.07
C PHE A 128 1.93 -5.48 2.22
N HIS A 129 1.24 -4.48 2.74
CA HIS A 129 1.77 -3.14 2.94
C HIS A 129 2.30 -3.00 4.37
N LEU A 130 3.61 -3.15 4.52
CA LEU A 130 4.31 -2.98 5.80
C LEU A 130 4.71 -1.52 6.01
N TYR A 131 4.53 -0.98 7.21
CA TYR A 131 5.04 0.33 7.56
C TYR A 131 5.67 0.37 8.95
N ASN A 132 6.57 1.32 9.15
CA ASN A 132 6.98 1.79 10.47
C ASN A 132 7.32 3.28 10.43
N SER A 133 7.13 3.93 11.57
CA SER A 133 7.40 5.36 11.70
C SER A 133 8.89 5.64 11.78
N THR A 134 9.36 6.65 11.06
CA THR A 134 10.79 6.94 10.89
C THR A 134 11.23 8.33 11.35
N SER A 135 10.28 9.25 11.62
CA SER A 135 10.61 10.63 11.99
C SER A 135 11.46 10.73 13.27
N THR A 136 12.23 11.79 13.39
CA THR A 136 13.04 12.05 14.57
C THR A 136 12.21 12.05 15.85
N LEU A 137 11.05 12.72 15.83
CA LEU A 137 10.15 12.78 16.99
C LEU A 137 9.67 11.38 17.41
N GLN A 138 9.24 10.57 16.47
CA GLN A 138 8.77 9.21 16.74
C GLN A 138 9.88 8.30 17.25
N ARG A 139 11.09 8.41 16.66
CA ARG A 139 12.25 7.65 17.13
C ARG A 139 12.59 7.97 18.58
N GLU A 140 12.69 9.24 18.93
CA GLU A 140 13.14 9.70 20.25
C GLU A 140 12.07 9.51 21.32
N VAL A 141 10.81 9.86 21.03
CA VAL A 141 9.75 9.91 22.03
C VAL A 141 8.99 8.57 22.12
N VAL A 142 8.59 8.00 20.96
CA VAL A 142 7.74 6.81 20.92
C VAL A 142 8.57 5.54 21.05
N PHE A 143 9.57 5.36 20.17
CA PHE A 143 10.34 4.11 20.12
C PHE A 143 11.56 4.13 21.04
N LYS A 144 12.06 5.31 21.43
CA LYS A 144 13.30 5.49 22.18
C LYS A 144 14.46 4.74 21.52
N LYS A 145 14.58 4.88 20.21
CA LYS A 145 15.57 4.23 19.35
C LYS A 145 16.25 5.24 18.45
N ASP A 146 17.50 4.95 18.13
CA ASP A 146 18.27 5.67 17.11
C ASP A 146 17.87 5.19 15.68
N LYS A 147 18.56 5.69 14.68
CA LYS A 147 18.37 5.33 13.28
C LYS A 147 18.58 3.83 13.04
N VAL A 148 19.62 3.25 13.67
CA VAL A 148 19.94 1.82 13.54
C VAL A 148 18.79 0.97 14.10
N GLY A 149 18.28 1.34 15.28
CA GLY A 149 17.15 0.66 15.91
C GLY A 149 15.86 0.73 15.08
N ILE A 150 15.60 1.85 14.42
CA ILE A 150 14.43 1.98 13.52
C ILE A 150 14.62 1.19 12.23
N THR A 151 15.82 1.21 11.64
CA THR A 151 16.14 0.38 10.48
C THR A 151 15.95 -1.11 10.81
N LYS A 152 16.39 -1.52 12.01
CA LYS A 152 16.21 -2.90 12.48
C LYS A 152 14.73 -3.31 12.54
N ILE A 153 13.84 -2.44 13.04
CA ILE A 153 12.39 -2.71 13.04
C ILE A 153 11.88 -2.97 11.61
N ALA A 154 12.30 -2.16 10.64
CA ALA A 154 11.90 -2.32 9.25
C ALA A 154 12.40 -3.64 8.65
N THR A 155 13.68 -3.97 8.86
CA THR A 155 14.31 -5.18 8.29
C THR A 155 13.75 -6.45 8.93
N GLU A 156 13.62 -6.51 10.25
CA GLU A 156 13.03 -7.66 10.94
C GLU A 156 11.56 -7.87 10.54
N GLY A 157 10.80 -6.77 10.39
CA GLY A 157 9.43 -6.85 9.90
C GLY A 157 9.35 -7.38 8.47
N ALA A 158 10.21 -6.91 7.56
CA ALA A 158 10.26 -7.38 6.18
C ALA A 158 10.69 -8.86 6.09
N GLU A 159 11.68 -9.27 6.86
CA GLU A 159 12.12 -10.67 6.95
C GLU A 159 10.99 -11.60 7.44
N LEU A 160 10.21 -11.15 8.43
CA LEU A 160 9.06 -11.91 8.91
C LEU A 160 7.96 -12.01 7.84
N VAL A 161 7.65 -10.91 7.15
CA VAL A 161 6.68 -10.94 6.04
C VAL A 161 7.14 -11.90 4.95
N GLN A 162 8.42 -11.87 4.57
CA GLN A 162 8.97 -12.79 3.59
C GLN A 162 8.80 -14.25 4.04
N LYS A 163 9.19 -14.57 5.27
CA LYS A 163 9.05 -15.92 5.83
C LYS A 163 7.59 -16.41 5.80
N LEU A 164 6.66 -15.59 6.30
CA LEU A 164 5.25 -15.96 6.32
C LEU A 164 4.64 -16.06 4.91
N SER A 165 5.08 -15.25 3.95
CA SER A 165 4.61 -15.38 2.55
C SER A 165 5.00 -16.72 1.94
N GLU A 166 6.14 -17.30 2.33
CA GLU A 166 6.55 -18.64 1.90
C GLU A 166 5.68 -19.73 2.56
N GLU A 167 5.30 -19.55 3.83
CA GLU A 167 4.41 -20.46 4.56
C GLU A 167 2.97 -20.43 3.98
N TYR A 168 2.45 -19.23 3.67
CA TYR A 168 1.14 -19.03 3.04
C TYR A 168 1.23 -19.07 1.50
N SER A 169 1.90 -20.07 0.96
CA SER A 169 2.31 -20.18 -0.46
C SER A 169 1.16 -20.32 -1.48
N LYS A 170 -0.10 -20.44 -1.05
CA LYS A 170 -1.27 -20.50 -1.94
C LYS A 170 -1.72 -19.13 -2.42
N THR A 171 -1.21 -18.06 -1.83
CA THR A 171 -1.50 -16.66 -2.15
C THR A 171 -0.35 -16.10 -2.99
N ASP A 172 -0.69 -15.35 -4.05
CA ASP A 172 0.28 -14.53 -4.78
C ASP A 172 0.54 -13.25 -4.00
N TRP A 173 1.69 -13.20 -3.32
CA TRP A 173 2.08 -12.11 -2.46
C TRP A 173 2.88 -11.07 -3.22
N GLN A 174 2.51 -9.80 -3.00
CA GLN A 174 3.35 -8.65 -3.30
C GLN A 174 3.68 -7.92 -2.01
N PHE A 175 4.85 -7.31 -1.96
CA PHE A 175 5.33 -6.58 -0.80
C PHE A 175 5.44 -5.09 -1.12
N GLU A 176 4.88 -4.26 -0.24
CA GLU A 176 5.02 -2.81 -0.23
C GLU A 176 5.56 -2.37 1.13
N TYR A 177 6.48 -1.42 1.13
CA TYR A 177 7.01 -0.84 2.36
C TYR A 177 6.91 0.68 2.35
N SER A 178 6.37 1.24 3.44
CA SER A 178 6.28 2.68 3.64
C SER A 178 7.05 3.12 4.89
N PRO A 179 8.12 3.93 4.75
CA PRO A 179 8.71 4.64 5.87
C PRO A 179 7.81 5.82 6.26
N GLU A 180 6.93 5.62 7.23
CA GLU A 180 5.98 6.65 7.67
C GLU A 180 6.73 7.89 8.17
N SER A 181 6.20 9.07 7.82
CA SER A 181 6.83 10.37 8.10
C SER A 181 8.22 10.52 7.46
N PHE A 182 8.38 10.03 6.23
CA PHE A 182 9.61 10.00 5.46
C PHE A 182 10.35 11.35 5.45
N THR A 183 9.65 12.45 5.20
CA THR A 183 10.21 13.80 5.14
C THR A 183 10.75 14.30 6.50
N GLY A 184 10.28 13.72 7.61
CA GLY A 184 10.77 14.00 8.96
C GLY A 184 11.88 13.05 9.44
N CYS A 185 12.31 12.11 8.61
CA CYS A 185 13.26 11.07 9.00
C CYS A 185 14.69 11.58 9.09
N LEU A 186 15.18 12.23 8.01
CA LEU A 186 16.50 12.81 7.87
C LEU A 186 16.37 14.13 7.11
N LEU A 187 17.22 15.12 7.44
CA LEU A 187 17.22 16.41 6.76
C LEU A 187 17.39 16.29 5.23
N TYR A 188 18.12 15.29 4.76
CA TYR A 188 18.43 15.07 3.34
C TYR A 188 17.64 13.93 2.69
N THR A 189 16.67 13.30 3.36
CA THR A 189 15.79 12.31 2.71
C THR A 189 14.70 12.95 1.86
N SER A 190 14.42 14.24 2.10
CA SER A 190 13.44 15.03 1.37
C SER A 190 14.06 16.05 0.41
N ASP A 191 15.37 16.19 0.40
CA ASP A 191 16.05 17.31 -0.24
C ASP A 191 17.26 16.90 -1.06
N ALA A 192 16.96 16.10 -2.09
CA ALA A 192 17.93 15.87 -3.17
C ALA A 192 18.11 17.10 -4.08
N ALA A 193 17.38 18.19 -3.83
CA ALA A 193 17.46 19.42 -4.60
C ALA A 193 18.35 20.49 -3.97
N ASP A 194 18.61 20.43 -2.65
CA ASP A 194 19.45 21.38 -1.95
C ASP A 194 20.93 21.00 -1.90
N ASP A 195 21.30 19.82 -2.40
CA ASP A 195 22.71 19.37 -2.55
C ASP A 195 23.31 19.75 -3.92
N CYS A 196 22.80 20.80 -4.57
CA CYS A 196 23.35 21.36 -5.81
C CYS A 196 24.12 22.66 -5.54
#